data_be5f11364dba51801e882fc05d6577e6
#
_entry.id   be5f11364dba51801e882fc05d6577e6
#
_cell.length_a   1.000
_cell.length_b   1.000
_cell.length_c   1.000
_cell.angle_alpha   90.00
_cell.angle_beta   90.00
_cell.angle_gamma   90.00
#
_symmetry.space_group_name_H-M   'P 1'
#
loop_
_entity.id
_entity.type
_entity.pdbx_description
1 polymer ?
#
loop_
_entity_poly.entity_id
_entity_poly.type
_entity_poly.pdbx_seq_one_letter_code
_entity_poly.pdbx_strand_id
1 'polypeptide(L)'
;KKPLIGFFLAGEVTDIKDGSPSPIGVWKVKDDVLESLKKTPLRSTGSGSGSFENSEFINPDTDLEKVKMKQNVRAQGAKLSAKFDVRTGPNINLTFGGNGNYSTGKINDYGGSMFNSENNGQYYNTTWRAYAKFTQKFNSPSSDGEESNSAVKNAYYQIHTDFTKNLGGTQDANHKDNLFNYGYVGKFTTSTSNSYEFGQDSLTGLAGMIHNGFVDNSYSFEGSNINQAASDWTQSYYDLYAGQS
;
A
#
# COMPACT_ATOMS: atom_id res chain seq x y z
N LYS A 1 -22.24 -44.62 20.81
CA LYS A 1 -20.77 -44.37 20.68
C LYS A 1 -20.53 -42.87 20.62
N LYS A 2 -19.65 -42.35 21.49
CA LYS A 2 -19.25 -40.93 21.40
C LYS A 2 -18.23 -40.79 20.27
N PRO A 3 -18.31 -39.70 19.43
CA PRO A 3 -17.37 -39.49 18.34
C PRO A 3 -15.93 -39.37 18.86
N LEU A 4 -14.99 -39.99 18.15
CA LEU A 4 -13.56 -39.92 18.46
C LEU A 4 -12.90 -38.67 17.89
N ILE A 5 -13.45 -38.16 16.80
CA ILE A 5 -12.92 -36.98 16.07
C ILE A 5 -14.09 -36.05 15.77
N GLY A 6 -13.90 -34.80 16.06
CA GLY A 6 -14.77 -33.70 15.62
C GLY A 6 -13.97 -32.68 14.85
N PHE A 7 -14.57 -32.05 13.83
CA PHE A 7 -13.93 -30.94 13.11
C PHE A 7 -14.93 -29.82 12.85
N PHE A 8 -14.39 -28.64 12.72
CA PHE A 8 -15.11 -27.43 12.32
C PHE A 8 -14.26 -26.68 11.31
N LEU A 9 -14.89 -26.20 10.23
CA LEU A 9 -14.27 -25.35 9.23
C LEU A 9 -15.25 -24.25 8.87
N ALA A 10 -14.79 -22.99 8.85
CA ALA A 10 -15.58 -21.85 8.43
C ALA A 10 -14.70 -20.89 7.61
N GLY A 11 -15.29 -20.27 6.59
CA GLY A 11 -14.63 -19.30 5.75
C GLY A 11 -15.57 -18.13 5.44
N GLU A 12 -14.99 -16.94 5.28
CA GLU A 12 -15.68 -15.71 4.91
C GLU A 12 -14.83 -14.97 3.90
N VAL A 13 -15.45 -14.42 2.85
CA VAL A 13 -14.83 -13.51 1.89
C VAL A 13 -15.62 -12.23 1.87
N THR A 14 -14.92 -11.10 1.91
CA THR A 14 -15.51 -9.77 1.94
C THR A 14 -14.97 -8.96 0.77
N ASP A 15 -15.87 -8.25 0.07
CA ASP A 15 -15.53 -7.31 -1.01
C ASP A 15 -16.41 -6.07 -0.87
N ILE A 16 -15.79 -4.94 -0.54
CA ILE A 16 -16.46 -3.67 -0.25
C ILE A 16 -15.91 -2.62 -1.22
N LYS A 17 -16.76 -2.09 -2.08
CA LYS A 17 -16.37 -1.04 -3.04
C LYS A 17 -16.05 0.28 -2.35
N ASP A 18 -16.86 0.69 -1.38
CA ASP A 18 -16.64 1.87 -0.53
C ASP A 18 -17.22 1.57 0.87
N GLY A 19 -16.37 1.55 1.88
CA GLY A 19 -16.75 1.24 3.27
C GLY A 19 -17.55 2.36 3.96
N SER A 20 -17.56 3.56 3.38
CA SER A 20 -18.31 4.72 3.91
C SER A 20 -18.80 5.62 2.77
N PRO A 21 -19.79 5.17 1.98
CA PRO A 21 -20.33 5.94 0.88
C PRO A 21 -21.00 7.21 1.41
N SER A 22 -20.86 8.31 0.65
CA SER A 22 -21.43 9.59 1.02
C SER A 22 -22.92 9.65 0.67
N PRO A 23 -23.83 9.98 1.62
CA PRO A 23 -25.24 10.17 1.33
C PRO A 23 -25.52 11.30 0.34
N ILE A 24 -24.70 12.37 0.38
CA ILE A 24 -24.82 13.53 -0.50
C ILE A 24 -24.00 13.43 -1.77
N GLY A 25 -23.22 12.34 -1.92
CA GLY A 25 -22.28 12.12 -3.02
C GLY A 25 -20.92 12.79 -2.80
N VAL A 26 -19.98 12.45 -3.68
CA VAL A 26 -18.64 13.03 -3.76
C VAL A 26 -18.39 13.53 -5.18
N TRP A 27 -17.64 14.60 -5.30
CA TRP A 27 -17.27 15.12 -6.60
C TRP A 27 -16.01 14.40 -7.12
N LYS A 28 -15.97 14.11 -8.40
CA LYS A 28 -14.80 13.67 -9.13
C LYS A 28 -14.67 14.46 -10.43
N VAL A 29 -13.46 14.56 -10.96
CA VAL A 29 -13.23 15.04 -12.33
C VAL A 29 -13.73 13.98 -13.30
N LYS A 30 -14.40 14.40 -14.38
CA LYS A 30 -14.81 13.50 -15.46
C LYS A 30 -13.60 12.81 -16.09
N ASP A 31 -13.76 11.55 -16.52
CA ASP A 31 -12.64 10.73 -16.97
C ASP A 31 -11.95 11.31 -18.22
N ASP A 32 -12.71 11.88 -19.15
CA ASP A 32 -12.20 12.55 -20.37
C ASP A 32 -11.41 13.82 -20.04
N VAL A 33 -11.86 14.61 -19.05
CA VAL A 33 -11.14 15.79 -18.55
C VAL A 33 -9.85 15.38 -17.87
N LEU A 34 -9.89 14.36 -17.02
CA LEU A 34 -8.70 13.84 -16.33
C LEU A 34 -7.64 13.34 -17.32
N GLU A 35 -8.06 12.59 -18.36
CA GLU A 35 -7.17 12.13 -19.42
C GLU A 35 -6.56 13.30 -20.22
N SER A 36 -7.31 14.37 -20.45
CA SER A 36 -6.80 15.58 -21.08
C SER A 36 -5.76 16.28 -20.21
N LEU A 37 -6.02 16.38 -18.90
CA LEU A 37 -5.08 16.98 -17.94
C LEU A 37 -3.78 16.17 -17.82
N LYS A 38 -3.86 14.85 -17.88
CA LYS A 38 -2.67 13.97 -17.87
C LYS A 38 -1.81 14.19 -19.12
N LYS A 39 -2.41 14.39 -20.29
CA LYS A 39 -1.68 14.61 -21.57
C LYS A 39 -1.08 15.99 -21.68
N THR A 40 -1.76 17.00 -21.18
CA THR A 40 -1.33 18.41 -21.23
C THR A 40 -1.48 19.03 -19.84
N PRO A 41 -0.57 18.71 -18.91
CA PRO A 41 -0.70 19.18 -17.52
C PRO A 41 -0.38 20.66 -17.36
N LEU A 42 0.45 21.22 -18.23
CA LEU A 42 0.95 22.58 -18.14
C LEU A 42 0.61 23.41 -19.38
N ARG A 43 0.52 24.71 -19.20
CA ARG A 43 0.46 25.72 -20.26
C ARG A 43 1.38 26.90 -19.97
N SER A 44 1.87 27.55 -21.01
CA SER A 44 2.69 28.75 -20.88
C SER A 44 1.88 29.93 -20.32
N THR A 45 2.53 30.78 -19.52
CA THR A 45 1.97 32.04 -19.07
C THR A 45 1.86 33.10 -20.21
N GLY A 46 2.51 32.84 -21.35
CA GLY A 46 2.58 33.79 -22.47
C GLY A 46 3.58 34.94 -22.28
N SER A 47 4.22 35.05 -21.12
CA SER A 47 5.18 36.11 -20.80
C SER A 47 6.65 35.72 -20.99
N GLY A 48 6.94 34.56 -21.58
CA GLY A 48 8.30 34.06 -21.80
C GLY A 48 8.92 33.38 -20.59
N SER A 49 8.25 33.35 -19.44
CA SER A 49 8.67 32.60 -18.23
C SER A 49 7.47 32.18 -17.43
N GLY A 50 7.57 30.97 -16.85
CA GLY A 50 6.55 30.37 -16.00
C GLY A 50 5.50 29.55 -16.74
N SER A 51 4.80 28.73 -15.97
CA SER A 51 3.73 27.87 -16.45
C SER A 51 2.56 27.90 -15.46
N PHE A 52 1.37 27.66 -15.97
CA PHE A 52 0.17 27.38 -15.17
C PHE A 52 -0.14 25.88 -15.23
N GLU A 53 -0.67 25.34 -14.16
CA GLU A 53 -1.25 24.00 -14.15
C GLU A 53 -2.64 24.05 -14.79
N ASN A 54 -2.89 23.20 -15.79
CA ASN A 54 -4.19 23.16 -16.45
C ASN A 54 -5.32 22.73 -15.50
N SER A 55 -5.00 22.03 -14.41
CA SER A 55 -5.93 21.68 -13.35
C SER A 55 -6.55 22.87 -12.61
N GLU A 56 -5.89 24.03 -12.60
CA GLU A 56 -6.42 25.26 -12.00
C GLU A 56 -7.59 25.88 -12.79
N PHE A 57 -7.77 25.44 -14.03
CA PHE A 57 -8.75 26.03 -14.95
C PHE A 57 -9.95 25.11 -15.23
N ILE A 58 -10.16 24.09 -14.41
CA ILE A 58 -11.37 23.27 -14.50
C ILE A 58 -12.61 24.09 -14.14
N ASN A 59 -13.66 23.88 -14.91
CA ASN A 59 -14.97 24.44 -14.62
C ASN A 59 -15.78 23.43 -13.81
N PRO A 60 -16.13 23.72 -12.53
CA PRO A 60 -16.89 22.80 -11.70
C PRO A 60 -18.23 22.34 -12.29
N ASP A 61 -18.87 23.18 -13.09
CA ASP A 61 -20.20 22.90 -13.65
C ASP A 61 -20.15 21.91 -14.83
N THR A 62 -19.06 21.95 -15.60
CA THR A 62 -18.92 21.13 -16.83
C THR A 62 -17.96 19.96 -16.67
N ASP A 63 -16.91 20.10 -15.86
CA ASP A 63 -15.77 19.19 -15.83
C ASP A 63 -15.81 18.23 -14.64
N LEU A 64 -16.67 18.51 -13.66
CA LEU A 64 -16.93 17.64 -12.51
C LEU A 64 -18.22 16.86 -12.67
N GLU A 65 -18.26 15.71 -12.04
CA GLU A 65 -19.48 14.93 -11.86
C GLU A 65 -19.62 14.44 -10.41
N LYS A 66 -20.86 14.24 -9.99
CA LYS A 66 -21.18 13.78 -8.66
C LYS A 66 -21.48 12.30 -8.64
N VAL A 67 -20.74 11.53 -7.85
CA VAL A 67 -20.90 10.08 -7.70
C VAL A 67 -21.21 9.70 -6.27
N LYS A 68 -21.86 8.56 -6.05
CA LYS A 68 -22.25 8.10 -4.70
C LYS A 68 -21.10 7.50 -3.91
N MET A 69 -20.15 6.88 -4.61
CA MET A 69 -19.04 6.17 -4.01
C MET A 69 -17.72 6.86 -4.34
N LYS A 70 -16.83 6.89 -3.37
CA LYS A 70 -15.46 7.34 -3.58
C LYS A 70 -14.74 6.43 -4.58
N GLN A 71 -13.82 7.02 -5.34
CA GLN A 71 -13.03 6.30 -6.33
C GLN A 71 -11.83 5.60 -5.67
N ASN A 72 -11.50 4.41 -6.18
CA ASN A 72 -10.29 3.67 -5.77
C ASN A 72 -10.13 3.48 -4.25
N VAL A 73 -11.21 3.12 -3.55
CA VAL A 73 -11.24 2.86 -2.09
C VAL A 73 -11.69 1.44 -1.76
N ARG A 74 -11.65 0.52 -2.73
CA ARG A 74 -12.08 -0.87 -2.56
C ARG A 74 -11.27 -1.57 -1.48
N ALA A 75 -11.97 -2.31 -0.62
CA ALA A 75 -11.39 -3.16 0.41
C ALA A 75 -11.82 -4.61 0.22
N GLN A 76 -10.92 -5.53 0.44
CA GLN A 76 -11.14 -6.97 0.31
C GLN A 76 -10.59 -7.70 1.53
N GLY A 77 -11.23 -8.81 1.88
CA GLY A 77 -10.80 -9.62 3.00
C GLY A 77 -11.17 -11.08 2.84
N ALA A 78 -10.42 -11.93 3.52
CA ALA A 78 -10.70 -13.35 3.65
C ALA A 78 -10.42 -13.79 5.08
N LYS A 79 -11.32 -14.59 5.65
CA LYS A 79 -11.14 -15.20 6.97
C LYS A 79 -11.33 -16.70 6.84
N LEU A 80 -10.50 -17.45 7.54
CA LEU A 80 -10.59 -18.88 7.64
C LEU A 80 -10.44 -19.29 9.10
N SER A 81 -11.28 -20.21 9.57
CA SER A 81 -11.18 -20.79 10.90
C SER A 81 -11.31 -22.30 10.81
N ALA A 82 -10.44 -23.02 11.50
CA ALA A 82 -10.46 -24.47 11.56
C ALA A 82 -10.23 -24.95 12.99
N LYS A 83 -10.91 -26.03 13.37
CA LYS A 83 -10.77 -26.67 14.67
C LYS A 83 -10.92 -28.17 14.52
N PHE A 84 -10.05 -28.92 15.20
CA PHE A 84 -10.09 -30.37 15.30
C PHE A 84 -10.10 -30.77 16.78
N ASP A 85 -11.05 -31.55 17.17
CA ASP A 85 -11.15 -32.16 18.50
C ASP A 85 -10.92 -33.66 18.36
N VAL A 86 -9.96 -34.20 19.11
CA VAL A 86 -9.60 -35.60 19.10
C VAL A 86 -9.72 -36.13 20.52
N ARG A 87 -10.55 -37.13 20.70
CA ARG A 87 -10.65 -37.87 21.97
C ARG A 87 -9.77 -39.11 21.91
N THR A 88 -8.62 -39.07 22.57
CA THR A 88 -7.65 -40.19 22.60
C THR A 88 -7.97 -41.21 23.67
N GLY A 89 -8.86 -40.90 24.62
CA GLY A 89 -9.32 -41.77 25.69
C GLY A 89 -10.58 -41.24 26.36
N PRO A 90 -11.17 -41.95 27.32
CA PRO A 90 -12.38 -41.51 28.01
C PRO A 90 -12.22 -40.17 28.74
N ASN A 91 -11.01 -39.87 29.17
CA ASN A 91 -10.66 -38.70 30.00
C ASN A 91 -9.73 -37.69 29.30
N ILE A 92 -9.28 -37.97 28.10
CA ILE A 92 -8.29 -37.12 27.39
C ILE A 92 -8.90 -36.57 26.12
N ASN A 93 -8.86 -35.24 26.01
CA ASN A 93 -9.22 -34.52 24.82
C ASN A 93 -8.03 -33.64 24.33
N LEU A 94 -7.76 -33.75 23.05
CA LEU A 94 -6.85 -32.85 22.32
C LEU A 94 -7.68 -31.96 21.40
N THR A 95 -7.41 -30.67 21.41
CA THR A 95 -7.99 -29.72 20.48
C THR A 95 -6.87 -29.01 19.78
N PHE A 96 -6.91 -28.97 18.46
CA PHE A 96 -6.06 -28.19 17.62
C PHE A 96 -6.92 -27.24 16.81
N GLY A 97 -6.48 -26.02 16.65
CA GLY A 97 -7.24 -25.08 15.86
C GLY A 97 -6.44 -23.86 15.49
N GLY A 98 -7.05 -23.05 14.67
CA GLY A 98 -6.46 -21.80 14.24
C GLY A 98 -7.43 -20.96 13.42
N ASN A 99 -7.03 -19.75 13.22
CA ASN A 99 -7.72 -18.84 12.32
C ASN A 99 -6.71 -18.00 11.56
N GLY A 100 -7.04 -17.68 10.32
CA GLY A 100 -6.35 -16.72 9.48
C GLY A 100 -7.30 -15.60 9.08
N ASN A 101 -6.79 -14.38 9.07
CA ASN A 101 -7.50 -13.22 8.57
C ASN A 101 -6.54 -12.45 7.64
N TYR A 102 -6.98 -12.21 6.43
CA TYR A 102 -6.32 -11.34 5.47
C TYR A 102 -7.25 -10.19 5.14
N SER A 103 -6.75 -8.98 5.13
CA SER A 103 -7.47 -7.80 4.66
C SER A 103 -6.53 -6.86 3.91
N THR A 104 -7.03 -6.30 2.84
CA THR A 104 -6.33 -5.28 2.06
C THR A 104 -7.34 -4.26 1.55
N GLY A 105 -6.90 -3.05 1.32
CA GLY A 105 -7.76 -2.02 0.74
C GLY A 105 -6.98 -0.76 0.43
N LYS A 106 -7.63 0.13 -0.31
CA LYS A 106 -7.09 1.44 -0.62
C LYS A 106 -7.50 2.46 0.45
N ILE A 107 -6.57 3.34 0.78
CA ILE A 107 -6.77 4.44 1.73
C ILE A 107 -7.25 5.64 0.94
N ASN A 108 -8.41 6.18 1.32
CA ASN A 108 -8.87 7.42 0.70
C ASN A 108 -7.98 8.59 1.14
N ASP A 109 -7.26 9.16 0.20
CA ASP A 109 -6.61 10.45 0.37
C ASP A 109 -7.55 11.55 -0.13
N TYR A 110 -8.02 12.39 0.78
CA TYR A 110 -8.95 13.47 0.43
C TYR A 110 -8.30 14.51 -0.48
N GLY A 111 -7.02 14.85 -0.26
CA GLY A 111 -6.28 15.82 -1.07
C GLY A 111 -6.11 15.35 -2.52
N GLY A 112 -5.83 14.07 -2.73
CA GLY A 112 -5.66 13.47 -4.07
C GLY A 112 -6.96 12.97 -4.71
N SER A 113 -8.09 12.99 -4.01
CA SER A 113 -9.31 12.25 -4.40
C SER A 113 -9.89 12.62 -5.76
N MET A 114 -9.75 13.87 -6.22
CA MET A 114 -10.29 14.33 -7.50
C MET A 114 -9.41 13.98 -8.69
N PHE A 115 -8.09 14.05 -8.55
CA PHE A 115 -7.14 13.96 -9.66
C PHE A 115 -6.25 12.74 -9.61
N ASN A 116 -6.01 12.17 -8.43
CA ASN A 116 -4.99 11.15 -8.20
C ASN A 116 -5.48 9.96 -7.36
N SER A 117 -6.78 9.68 -7.37
CA SER A 117 -7.35 8.56 -6.60
C SER A 117 -6.78 7.19 -7.01
N GLU A 118 -6.25 7.03 -8.21
CA GLU A 118 -5.59 5.81 -8.68
C GLU A 118 -4.38 5.44 -7.82
N ASN A 119 -3.66 6.46 -7.32
CA ASN A 119 -2.48 6.31 -6.47
C ASN A 119 -2.80 6.32 -4.97
N ASN A 120 -4.06 6.12 -4.59
CA ASN A 120 -4.42 5.90 -3.19
C ASN A 120 -3.56 4.80 -2.58
N GLY A 121 -2.93 5.09 -1.44
CA GLY A 121 -2.11 4.14 -0.71
C GLY A 121 -2.88 2.85 -0.41
N GLN A 122 -2.19 1.74 -0.38
CA GLN A 122 -2.74 0.43 -0.06
C GLN A 122 -2.31 0.01 1.34
N TYR A 123 -3.28 -0.37 2.16
CA TYR A 123 -2.99 -1.11 3.39
C TYR A 123 -3.17 -2.60 3.17
N TYR A 124 -2.43 -3.40 3.93
CA TYR A 124 -2.63 -4.84 4.05
C TYR A 124 -2.43 -5.27 5.50
N ASN A 125 -3.18 -6.26 5.90
CA ASN A 125 -3.04 -6.89 7.21
C ASN A 125 -3.29 -8.39 7.08
N THR A 126 -2.37 -9.18 7.62
CA THR A 126 -2.49 -10.62 7.71
C THR A 126 -2.26 -11.03 9.14
N THR A 127 -3.24 -11.64 9.74
CA THR A 127 -3.14 -12.21 11.09
C THR A 127 -3.45 -13.69 11.01
N TRP A 128 -2.60 -14.51 11.57
CA TRP A 128 -2.91 -15.93 11.75
C TRP A 128 -2.57 -16.39 13.16
N ARG A 129 -3.39 -17.29 13.66
CA ARG A 129 -3.26 -17.89 14.98
C ARG A 129 -3.39 -19.38 14.87
N ALA A 130 -2.50 -20.10 15.54
CA ALA A 130 -2.62 -21.54 15.77
C ALA A 130 -2.59 -21.81 17.25
N TYR A 131 -3.40 -22.76 17.70
CA TYR A 131 -3.44 -23.15 19.11
C TYR A 131 -3.59 -24.65 19.26
N ALA A 132 -3.07 -25.15 20.37
CA ALA A 132 -3.26 -26.53 20.84
C ALA A 132 -3.74 -26.51 22.29
N LYS A 133 -4.70 -27.36 22.59
CA LYS A 133 -5.27 -27.53 23.92
C LYS A 133 -5.30 -28.99 24.28
N PHE A 134 -4.69 -29.34 25.39
CA PHE A 134 -4.75 -30.64 26.05
C PHE A 134 -5.64 -30.52 27.26
N THR A 135 -6.61 -31.44 27.42
CA THR A 135 -7.47 -31.51 28.58
C THR A 135 -7.49 -32.93 29.10
N GLN A 136 -7.15 -33.12 30.37
CA GLN A 136 -7.28 -34.38 31.05
C GLN A 136 -8.24 -34.22 32.22
N LYS A 137 -9.23 -35.11 32.29
CA LYS A 137 -10.19 -35.23 33.42
C LYS A 137 -9.78 -36.38 34.31
N PHE A 138 -9.96 -36.18 35.60
CA PHE A 138 -9.78 -37.24 36.63
C PHE A 138 -11.16 -37.64 37.13
N ASN A 139 -11.30 -38.92 37.45
CA ASN A 139 -12.53 -39.47 38.04
C ASN A 139 -13.78 -39.27 37.16
N SER A 140 -13.77 -39.76 35.94
CA SER A 140 -15.01 -40.13 35.29
C SER A 140 -15.57 -41.32 36.05
N PRO A 141 -16.87 -41.35 36.42
CA PRO A 141 -17.45 -42.59 36.99
C PRO A 141 -17.18 -43.71 36.00
N SER A 142 -16.47 -44.74 36.47
CA SER A 142 -16.40 -46.00 35.74
C SER A 142 -17.83 -46.52 35.61
N SER A 143 -18.18 -47.04 34.43
CA SER A 143 -19.48 -47.67 34.17
C SER A 143 -19.80 -48.86 35.09
N ASP A 144 -18.88 -49.24 35.95
CA ASP A 144 -18.95 -50.45 36.77
C ASP A 144 -19.22 -50.21 38.27
N GLY A 145 -19.71 -49.03 38.65
CA GLY A 145 -20.29 -48.76 39.94
C GLY A 145 -19.34 -48.74 41.15
N GLU A 146 -18.03 -48.81 40.97
CA GLU A 146 -17.09 -48.63 42.07
C GLU A 146 -16.97 -47.17 42.48
N GLU A 147 -17.33 -46.81 43.67
CA GLU A 147 -17.10 -45.49 44.26
C GLU A 147 -15.59 -45.27 44.43
N SER A 148 -15.06 -44.30 43.71
CA SER A 148 -13.68 -43.84 43.90
C SER A 148 -13.53 -43.21 45.28
N ASN A 149 -12.65 -43.77 46.14
CA ASN A 149 -12.27 -43.24 47.45
C ASN A 149 -11.41 -41.98 47.40
N SER A 150 -11.27 -41.34 46.24
CA SER A 150 -10.50 -40.11 46.09
C SER A 150 -11.24 -38.91 46.70
N ALA A 151 -10.53 -38.16 47.55
CA ALA A 151 -11.02 -36.92 48.15
C ALA A 151 -11.32 -35.82 47.08
N VAL A 152 -10.74 -35.93 45.88
CA VAL A 152 -10.94 -34.98 44.78
C VAL A 152 -11.79 -35.66 43.70
N LYS A 153 -13.04 -35.22 43.56
CA LYS A 153 -13.98 -35.69 42.53
C LYS A 153 -14.11 -34.63 41.45
N ASN A 154 -14.19 -35.08 40.19
CA ASN A 154 -14.39 -34.19 39.02
C ASN A 154 -13.29 -33.13 38.77
N ALA A 155 -12.05 -33.41 39.18
CA ALA A 155 -10.92 -32.54 38.84
C ALA A 155 -10.52 -32.69 37.39
N TYR A 156 -10.04 -31.62 36.82
CA TYR A 156 -9.41 -31.64 35.50
C TYR A 156 -8.25 -30.61 35.45
N TYR A 157 -7.30 -30.86 34.58
CA TYR A 157 -6.33 -29.83 34.19
C TYR A 157 -6.34 -29.66 32.69
N GLN A 158 -5.98 -28.46 32.27
CA GLN A 158 -5.92 -28.05 30.88
C GLN A 158 -4.61 -27.29 30.64
N ILE A 159 -3.92 -27.70 29.59
CA ILE A 159 -2.76 -26.96 29.05
C ILE A 159 -3.21 -26.38 27.72
N HIS A 160 -3.02 -25.08 27.55
CA HIS A 160 -3.35 -24.37 26.35
C HIS A 160 -2.11 -23.58 25.89
N THR A 161 -1.71 -23.79 24.64
CA THR A 161 -0.65 -23.02 23.98
C THR A 161 -1.21 -22.38 22.73
N ASP A 162 -0.86 -21.14 22.49
CA ASP A 162 -1.18 -20.47 21.23
C ASP A 162 -0.01 -19.67 20.70
N PHE A 163 -0.03 -19.48 19.40
CA PHE A 163 0.90 -18.62 18.68
C PHE A 163 0.11 -17.74 17.71
N THR A 164 0.33 -16.45 17.79
CA THR A 164 -0.27 -15.46 16.88
C THR A 164 0.81 -14.66 16.20
N LYS A 165 0.70 -14.52 14.87
CA LYS A 165 1.55 -13.63 14.07
C LYS A 165 0.67 -12.64 13.34
N ASN A 166 1.07 -11.37 13.43
CA ASN A 166 0.45 -10.27 12.71
C ASN A 166 1.48 -9.60 11.79
N LEU A 167 1.11 -9.39 10.54
CA LEU A 167 1.90 -8.72 9.52
C LEU A 167 0.99 -7.69 8.87
N GLY A 168 1.39 -6.44 8.86
CA GLY A 168 0.62 -5.39 8.24
C GLY A 168 1.47 -4.18 7.91
N GLY A 169 0.97 -3.37 7.00
CA GLY A 169 1.64 -2.15 6.58
C GLY A 169 0.82 -1.36 5.57
N THR A 170 1.37 -0.22 5.23
CA THR A 170 0.87 0.64 4.15
C THR A 170 1.95 0.78 3.12
N GLN A 171 1.57 0.68 1.85
CA GLN A 171 2.50 0.75 0.72
C GLN A 171 1.80 1.35 -0.50
N ASP A 172 2.56 1.77 -1.47
CA ASP A 172 2.05 1.96 -2.83
C ASP A 172 1.77 0.59 -3.48
N ALA A 173 0.66 0.47 -4.21
CA ALA A 173 0.26 -0.81 -4.82
C ALA A 173 1.20 -1.26 -5.94
N ASN A 174 1.84 -0.30 -6.66
CA ASN A 174 2.68 -0.55 -7.82
C ASN A 174 4.14 -0.75 -7.43
N HIS A 175 4.65 0.04 -6.49
CA HIS A 175 6.07 0.09 -6.16
C HIS A 175 6.45 -0.82 -5.00
N LYS A 176 5.56 -1.02 -4.02
CA LYS A 176 5.77 -1.90 -2.85
C LYS A 176 7.15 -1.64 -2.20
N ASP A 177 8.03 -2.64 -2.20
CA ASP A 177 9.35 -2.59 -1.60
C ASP A 177 10.43 -2.02 -2.53
N ASN A 178 10.09 -1.64 -3.77
CA ASN A 178 11.02 -1.05 -4.73
C ASN A 178 11.25 0.42 -4.43
N LEU A 179 12.06 0.72 -3.43
CA LEU A 179 12.28 2.07 -2.91
C LEU A 179 12.76 3.07 -3.96
N PHE A 180 13.56 2.63 -4.93
CA PHE A 180 14.08 3.49 -6.00
C PHE A 180 13.04 3.85 -7.08
N ASN A 181 11.87 3.22 -7.06
CA ASN A 181 10.79 3.57 -7.99
C ASN A 181 9.97 4.77 -7.49
N TYR A 182 9.97 4.98 -6.16
CA TYR A 182 9.22 6.10 -5.58
C TYR A 182 9.82 7.44 -6.01
N GLY A 183 9.03 8.26 -6.72
CA GLY A 183 9.44 9.56 -7.23
C GLY A 183 10.38 9.51 -8.44
N TYR A 184 10.70 8.32 -8.98
CA TYR A 184 11.55 8.22 -10.15
C TYR A 184 10.76 8.63 -11.41
N VAL A 185 11.13 9.72 -12.03
CA VAL A 185 10.45 10.28 -13.22
C VAL A 185 11.18 9.97 -14.52
N GLY A 186 12.49 9.73 -14.46
CA GLY A 186 13.31 9.48 -15.66
C GLY A 186 14.77 9.83 -15.41
N LYS A 187 15.55 9.88 -16.49
CA LYS A 187 16.96 10.15 -16.48
C LYS A 187 17.24 11.59 -16.95
N PHE A 188 17.96 12.33 -16.11
CA PHE A 188 18.51 13.63 -16.46
C PHE A 188 19.96 13.46 -16.90
N THR A 189 20.34 14.10 -18.00
CA THR A 189 21.71 14.13 -18.49
C THR A 189 22.11 15.57 -18.69
N THR A 190 23.24 15.96 -18.09
CA THR A 190 23.84 17.27 -18.24
C THR A 190 25.13 17.14 -19.07
N SER A 191 25.26 17.91 -20.13
CA SER A 191 26.49 18.05 -20.86
C SER A 191 27.22 19.28 -20.35
N THR A 192 28.46 19.10 -19.92
CA THR A 192 29.27 20.17 -19.34
C THR A 192 30.54 20.36 -20.14
N SER A 193 31.06 21.59 -20.15
CA SER A 193 32.40 21.91 -20.61
C SER A 193 33.21 22.58 -19.50
N ASN A 194 34.54 22.46 -19.61
CA ASN A 194 35.44 23.13 -18.68
C ASN A 194 35.33 24.65 -18.84
N SER A 195 35.26 25.36 -17.73
CA SER A 195 35.32 26.82 -17.67
C SER A 195 36.73 27.26 -17.28
N TYR A 196 37.20 28.26 -17.94
CA TYR A 196 38.52 28.86 -17.70
C TYR A 196 38.40 30.35 -17.50
N GLU A 197 39.19 30.89 -16.59
CA GLU A 197 39.28 32.31 -16.27
C GLU A 197 40.74 32.70 -16.32
N PHE A 198 41.02 33.94 -16.78
CA PHE A 198 42.37 34.47 -16.77
C PHE A 198 42.76 34.85 -15.33
N GLY A 199 43.83 34.27 -14.85
CA GLY A 199 44.27 34.49 -13.49
C GLY A 199 45.75 34.11 -13.29
N GLN A 200 46.21 34.05 -12.06
CA GLN A 200 47.55 33.61 -11.69
C GLN A 200 47.48 32.24 -11.03
N ASP A 201 48.25 31.30 -11.56
CA ASP A 201 48.34 29.96 -10.99
C ASP A 201 48.97 30.02 -9.58
N SER A 202 48.27 29.45 -8.59
CA SER A 202 48.69 29.55 -7.19
C SER A 202 49.95 28.73 -6.85
N LEU A 203 50.35 27.76 -7.69
CA LEU A 203 51.50 26.92 -7.50
C LEU A 203 52.74 27.45 -8.21
N THR A 204 52.57 27.95 -9.44
CA THR A 204 53.69 28.40 -10.31
C THR A 204 53.86 29.89 -10.31
N GLY A 205 52.85 30.67 -9.89
CA GLY A 205 52.84 32.14 -9.96
C GLY A 205 52.71 32.72 -11.39
N LEU A 206 52.50 31.89 -12.40
CA LEU A 206 52.40 32.31 -13.80
C LEU A 206 50.96 32.75 -14.10
N ALA A 207 50.86 33.84 -14.88
CA ALA A 207 49.58 34.31 -15.39
C ALA A 207 49.15 33.49 -16.60
N GLY A 208 47.87 33.08 -16.65
CA GLY A 208 47.31 32.28 -17.74
C GLY A 208 45.84 31.94 -17.52
N MET A 209 45.32 31.08 -18.36
CA MET A 209 43.95 30.56 -18.22
C MET A 209 43.94 29.45 -17.16
N ILE A 210 43.21 29.70 -16.11
CA ILE A 210 43.08 28.78 -14.98
C ILE A 210 41.69 28.14 -15.03
N HIS A 211 41.65 26.82 -14.92
CA HIS A 211 40.37 26.09 -14.78
C HIS A 211 39.66 26.49 -13.49
N ASN A 212 38.49 27.13 -13.64
CA ASN A 212 37.70 27.62 -12.49
C ASN A 212 36.38 26.84 -12.26
N GLY A 213 36.17 25.72 -12.98
CA GLY A 213 34.98 24.89 -12.81
C GLY A 213 34.42 24.36 -14.14
N PHE A 214 33.14 24.09 -14.11
CA PHE A 214 32.40 23.57 -15.25
C PHE A 214 31.21 24.47 -15.56
N VAL A 215 30.89 24.60 -16.84
CA VAL A 215 29.68 25.27 -17.33
C VAL A 215 28.76 24.21 -17.94
N ASP A 216 27.51 24.21 -17.52
CA ASP A 216 26.49 23.35 -18.09
C ASP A 216 26.06 23.90 -19.47
N ASN A 217 26.23 23.07 -20.51
CA ASN A 217 25.93 23.50 -21.89
C ASN A 217 24.52 23.13 -22.30
N SER A 218 24.06 21.97 -21.88
CA SER A 218 22.72 21.48 -22.20
C SER A 218 22.24 20.48 -21.19
N TYR A 219 20.91 20.40 -21.03
CA TYR A 219 20.20 19.44 -20.23
C TYR A 219 19.31 18.62 -21.15
N SER A 220 19.24 17.32 -20.92
CA SER A 220 18.26 16.46 -21.58
C SER A 220 17.54 15.63 -20.54
N PHE A 221 16.28 15.33 -20.80
CA PHE A 221 15.43 14.48 -19.98
C PHE A 221 14.92 13.33 -20.83
N GLU A 222 15.07 12.11 -20.32
CA GLU A 222 14.52 10.88 -20.89
C GLU A 222 13.52 10.32 -19.89
N GLY A 223 12.22 10.40 -20.21
CA GLY A 223 11.13 10.00 -19.34
C GLY A 223 11.09 8.49 -19.06
N SER A 224 10.41 8.11 -17.99
CA SER A 224 10.24 6.72 -17.55
C SER A 224 8.77 6.37 -17.41
N ASN A 225 8.42 5.12 -17.67
CA ASN A 225 7.08 4.58 -17.45
C ASN A 225 6.82 4.11 -16.01
N ILE A 226 7.79 4.24 -15.11
CA ILE A 226 7.66 3.83 -13.70
C ILE A 226 6.63 4.71 -12.98
N ASN A 227 6.72 6.03 -13.18
CA ASN A 227 5.75 7.02 -12.70
C ASN A 227 5.31 7.89 -13.88
N GLN A 228 4.52 7.30 -14.77
CA GLN A 228 4.19 7.91 -16.07
C GLN A 228 3.65 9.33 -15.96
N ALA A 229 2.67 9.58 -15.11
CA ALA A 229 2.08 10.92 -14.96
C ALA A 229 3.10 11.97 -14.50
N ALA A 230 3.98 11.63 -13.57
CA ALA A 230 5.04 12.52 -13.11
C ALA A 230 6.13 12.73 -14.18
N SER A 231 6.42 11.69 -14.96
CA SER A 231 7.33 11.75 -16.10
C SER A 231 6.78 12.67 -17.19
N ASP A 232 5.50 12.51 -17.56
CA ASP A 232 4.83 13.34 -18.57
C ASP A 232 4.73 14.81 -18.14
N TRP A 233 4.48 15.03 -16.84
CA TRP A 233 4.50 16.39 -16.28
C TRP A 233 5.89 17.03 -16.41
N THR A 234 6.94 16.25 -16.08
CA THR A 234 8.33 16.70 -16.20
C THR A 234 8.69 16.98 -17.66
N GLN A 235 8.29 16.12 -18.59
CA GLN A 235 8.51 16.33 -20.02
C GLN A 235 7.79 17.60 -20.50
N SER A 236 6.54 17.79 -20.13
CA SER A 236 5.77 18.98 -20.48
C SER A 236 6.42 20.28 -19.98
N TYR A 237 7.03 20.23 -18.79
CA TYR A 237 7.82 21.35 -18.26
C TYR A 237 9.01 21.66 -19.16
N TYR A 238 9.80 20.66 -19.55
CA TYR A 238 10.93 20.83 -20.44
C TYR A 238 10.51 21.36 -21.83
N ASP A 239 9.44 20.82 -22.39
CA ASP A 239 8.94 21.21 -23.71
C ASP A 239 8.49 22.67 -23.73
N LEU A 240 7.87 23.16 -22.65
CA LEU A 240 7.48 24.57 -22.52
C LEU A 240 8.68 25.52 -22.48
N TYR A 241 9.78 25.10 -21.89
CA TYR A 241 10.98 25.93 -21.75
C TYR A 241 11.97 25.77 -22.90
N ALA A 242 12.04 24.62 -23.57
CA ALA A 242 12.90 24.39 -24.72
C ALA A 242 12.55 25.27 -25.94
N GLY A 243 11.30 25.71 -26.05
CA GLY A 243 10.85 26.65 -27.08
C GLY A 243 11.08 28.14 -26.76
N GLN A 244 11.69 28.41 -25.59
CA GLN A 244 11.91 29.78 -25.10
C GLN A 244 13.40 30.19 -25.07
N SER A 245 14.31 29.30 -25.52
CA SER A 245 15.77 29.52 -25.57
C SER A 245 16.25 29.97 -26.97
#